data_b915382dd834bb03fb232afd6ade39a8
#
_entry.id   b915382dd834bb03fb232afd6ade39a8
#
_cell.length_a   1.000
_cell.length_b   1.000
_cell.length_c   1.000
_cell.angle_alpha   90.00
_cell.angle_beta   90.00
_cell.angle_gamma   90.00
#
_symmetry.space_group_name_H-M   'P 1'
#
loop_
_entity.id
_entity.type
_entity.pdbx_description
1 polymer ?
#
loop_
_entity_poly.entity_id
_entity_poly.type
_entity_poly.pdbx_seq_one_letter_code
_entity_poly.pdbx_strand_id
1 'polypeptide(L)'
;DSIRRAESLDDKEIIRITKAIALIDLFGKNISLFASKTILSNCLDISDSKLSKILKNLEDKKIIVFRKFKDAYALFSGSDINLEEVTELNKSKIMDDYDIILSELPNLQPVVAKRHFHETGTQRIFQRFCLVLTNVKKVVEEIVRLDISNVSAGAFVFLCKTKGDSQKDFDNKILELSKIKFPKPVIIGSSITYLEFFNHALEIAALKRVKSTVLAIEGDAIAKKELNGRLSAYQNLLFNSLYLNFENANWVFNNKKIRLSNPSSIASTVSDEVFHATPIIQNELVVRDKLSAMSMGGATSLIQKIFNSSHLKNLGMEGHPSEFGIYLSLIKTNNLHVKKGDDYEFSIKNCKNNSLKNLYEEFLKLIKGSKEPVVLNDIYNHFSKQPFGIKIGVLPILITIFFKISEGTCALYNKDEQGRESLVTEFDQRIAERLYHLPETLKIMFVKIEGEKQKILDEFKK
;
A
#
# COMPACT_ATOMS: atom_id res chain seq x y z
N ASP A 1 0.97 40.29 -31.37
CA ASP A 1 -0.29 41.06 -31.29
C ASP A 1 -0.42 41.84 -29.97
N SER A 2 -0.37 41.21 -28.80
CA SER A 2 -0.58 41.89 -27.50
C SER A 2 0.43 43.03 -27.25
N ILE A 3 1.71 42.89 -27.66
CA ILE A 3 2.70 43.98 -27.55
C ILE A 3 2.34 45.14 -28.47
N ARG A 4 1.95 44.90 -29.73
CA ARG A 4 1.51 45.93 -30.67
C ARG A 4 0.28 46.67 -30.18
N ARG A 5 -0.70 45.95 -29.55
CA ARG A 5 -1.86 46.54 -28.93
C ARG A 5 -1.51 47.38 -27.72
N ALA A 6 -0.48 47.01 -26.92
CA ALA A 6 0.03 47.83 -25.84
C ALA A 6 0.73 49.11 -26.39
N GLU A 7 1.52 48.97 -27.46
CA GLU A 7 2.19 50.10 -28.13
C GLU A 7 1.20 51.09 -28.71
N SER A 8 0.03 50.66 -29.17
CA SER A 8 -1.05 51.58 -29.66
C SER A 8 -1.66 52.47 -28.59
N LEU A 9 -1.42 52.17 -27.29
CA LEU A 9 -1.90 53.00 -26.19
C LEU A 9 -0.99 54.18 -25.84
N ASP A 10 0.14 54.29 -26.48
CA ASP A 10 1.15 55.36 -26.36
C ASP A 10 1.56 55.71 -24.93
N ASP A 11 1.52 54.71 -24.03
CA ASP A 11 1.94 54.83 -22.63
C ASP A 11 3.20 53.97 -22.39
N LYS A 12 4.30 54.65 -22.07
CA LYS A 12 5.62 54.02 -21.87
C LYS A 12 5.60 52.99 -20.72
N GLU A 13 4.83 53.21 -19.65
CA GLU A 13 4.78 52.28 -18.54
C GLU A 13 3.97 51.04 -18.90
N ILE A 14 2.86 51.18 -19.60
CA ILE A 14 2.06 50.07 -20.14
C ILE A 14 2.91 49.22 -21.04
N ILE A 15 3.64 49.80 -21.97
CA ILE A 15 4.50 49.08 -22.90
C ILE A 15 5.64 48.33 -22.14
N ARG A 16 6.26 48.97 -21.13
CA ARG A 16 7.32 48.39 -20.32
C ARG A 16 6.80 47.18 -19.51
N ILE A 17 5.64 47.28 -18.87
CA ILE A 17 5.02 46.20 -18.12
C ILE A 17 4.65 45.03 -19.05
N THR A 18 4.02 45.30 -20.18
CA THR A 18 3.64 44.28 -21.15
C THR A 18 4.84 43.55 -21.72
N LYS A 19 5.93 44.23 -22.01
CA LYS A 19 7.19 43.63 -22.46
C LYS A 19 7.83 42.77 -21.37
N ALA A 20 7.81 43.22 -20.10
CA ALA A 20 8.30 42.41 -18.98
C ALA A 20 7.50 41.12 -18.81
N ILE A 21 6.18 41.20 -18.86
CA ILE A 21 5.28 40.00 -18.82
C ILE A 21 5.60 39.07 -19.98
N ALA A 22 5.79 39.59 -21.20
CA ALA A 22 6.14 38.81 -22.38
C ALA A 22 7.46 38.06 -22.23
N LEU A 23 8.50 38.75 -21.75
CA LEU A 23 9.82 38.12 -21.52
C LEU A 23 9.77 37.03 -20.47
N ILE A 24 9.05 37.25 -19.36
CA ILE A 24 8.89 36.26 -18.30
C ILE A 24 8.07 35.06 -18.82
N ASP A 25 7.00 35.27 -19.59
CA ASP A 25 6.21 34.15 -20.16
C ASP A 25 6.96 33.33 -21.19
N LEU A 26 7.91 33.93 -21.92
CA LEU A 26 8.74 33.24 -22.89
C LEU A 26 9.91 32.46 -22.26
N PHE A 27 10.62 33.07 -21.33
CA PHE A 27 11.89 32.55 -20.82
C PHE A 27 11.84 32.03 -19.38
N GLY A 28 10.85 32.46 -18.60
CA GLY A 28 10.74 32.14 -17.16
C GLY A 28 10.31 30.68 -16.88
N LYS A 29 9.73 29.99 -17.84
CA LYS A 29 9.17 28.63 -17.64
C LYS A 29 10.19 27.61 -17.13
N ASN A 30 11.41 27.67 -17.67
CA ASN A 30 12.47 26.70 -17.34
C ASN A 30 13.05 26.89 -15.93
N ILE A 31 12.87 28.08 -15.35
CA ILE A 31 13.39 28.46 -14.04
C ILE A 31 12.26 28.73 -13.03
N SER A 32 11.02 28.33 -13.36
CA SER A 32 9.83 28.56 -12.53
C SER A 32 9.60 30.03 -12.16
N LEU A 33 10.03 30.96 -13.01
CA LEU A 33 9.81 32.38 -12.86
C LEU A 33 8.50 32.75 -13.54
N PHE A 34 7.55 33.32 -12.78
CA PHE A 34 6.26 33.73 -13.28
C PHE A 34 6.05 35.23 -13.04
N ALA A 35 5.34 35.92 -13.95
CA ALA A 35 5.07 37.35 -13.86
C ALA A 35 3.99 37.64 -12.79
N SER A 36 4.26 37.31 -11.53
CA SER A 36 3.42 37.69 -10.40
C SER A 36 3.48 39.20 -10.12
N LYS A 37 2.47 39.71 -9.43
CA LYS A 37 2.44 41.14 -9.06
C LYS A 37 3.69 41.55 -8.29
N THR A 38 4.13 40.72 -7.35
CA THR A 38 5.34 40.97 -6.54
C THR A 38 6.62 41.03 -7.40
N ILE A 39 6.77 40.09 -8.35
CA ILE A 39 7.93 40.08 -9.26
C ILE A 39 7.90 41.29 -10.18
N LEU A 40 6.72 41.63 -10.73
CA LEU A 40 6.61 42.81 -11.60
C LEU A 40 6.87 44.11 -10.84
N SER A 41 6.35 44.25 -9.59
CA SER A 41 6.59 45.43 -8.74
C SER A 41 8.08 45.61 -8.48
N ASN A 42 8.80 44.51 -8.08
CA ASN A 42 10.21 44.55 -7.76
C ASN A 42 11.11 44.76 -8.99
N CYS A 43 10.81 44.10 -10.12
CA CYS A 43 11.63 44.20 -11.33
C CYS A 43 11.49 45.56 -12.03
N LEU A 44 10.36 46.19 -11.91
CA LEU A 44 10.05 47.46 -12.61
C LEU A 44 10.13 48.68 -11.72
N ASP A 45 10.33 48.51 -10.41
CA ASP A 45 10.35 49.55 -9.38
C ASP A 45 9.06 50.43 -9.43
N ILE A 46 7.93 49.75 -9.46
CA ILE A 46 6.61 50.39 -9.53
C ILE A 46 5.85 50.08 -8.25
N SER A 47 5.22 51.10 -7.64
CA SER A 47 4.39 50.89 -6.46
C SER A 47 3.20 49.95 -6.74
N ASP A 48 2.85 49.12 -5.78
CA ASP A 48 1.78 48.12 -5.88
C ASP A 48 0.43 48.69 -6.27
N SER A 49 0.10 49.92 -5.80
CA SER A 49 -1.16 50.61 -6.11
C SER A 49 -1.23 51.06 -7.57
N LYS A 50 -0.11 51.55 -8.10
CA LYS A 50 0.01 51.99 -9.50
C LYS A 50 0.02 50.79 -10.44
N LEU A 51 0.81 49.76 -10.09
CA LEU A 51 0.88 48.50 -10.87
C LEU A 51 -0.49 47.82 -10.98
N SER A 52 -1.26 47.79 -9.88
CA SER A 52 -2.59 47.16 -9.90
C SER A 52 -3.55 47.87 -10.84
N LYS A 53 -3.51 49.19 -10.92
CA LYS A 53 -4.36 49.97 -11.85
C LYS A 53 -3.99 49.72 -13.30
N ILE A 54 -2.69 49.63 -13.59
CA ILE A 54 -2.20 49.36 -14.96
C ILE A 54 -2.52 47.92 -15.37
N LEU A 55 -2.30 46.95 -14.50
CA LEU A 55 -2.61 45.56 -14.77
C LEU A 55 -4.12 45.36 -15.03
N LYS A 56 -4.98 45.96 -14.24
CA LYS A 56 -6.43 45.94 -14.48
C LYS A 56 -6.83 46.57 -15.83
N ASN A 57 -6.25 47.70 -16.18
CA ASN A 57 -6.49 48.34 -17.49
C ASN A 57 -6.04 47.43 -18.65
N LEU A 58 -4.90 46.75 -18.51
CA LEU A 58 -4.40 45.80 -19.51
C LEU A 58 -5.27 44.56 -19.64
N GLU A 59 -5.84 44.07 -18.52
CA GLU A 59 -6.81 42.95 -18.53
C GLU A 59 -8.14 43.41 -19.20
N ASP A 60 -8.70 44.55 -18.81
CA ASP A 60 -9.93 45.09 -19.40
C ASP A 60 -9.81 45.26 -20.92
N LYS A 61 -8.62 45.63 -21.41
CA LYS A 61 -8.29 45.76 -22.82
C LYS A 61 -7.89 44.42 -23.49
N LYS A 62 -7.96 43.29 -22.79
CA LYS A 62 -7.56 41.94 -23.27
C LYS A 62 -6.14 41.93 -23.88
N ILE A 63 -5.20 42.65 -23.30
CA ILE A 63 -3.78 42.64 -23.68
C ILE A 63 -3.05 41.59 -22.86
N ILE A 64 -3.40 41.44 -21.57
CA ILE A 64 -2.91 40.43 -20.66
C ILE A 64 -4.08 39.65 -20.06
N VAL A 65 -3.77 38.52 -19.45
CA VAL A 65 -4.71 37.69 -18.67
C VAL A 65 -4.05 37.26 -17.37
N PHE A 66 -4.80 37.32 -16.26
CA PHE A 66 -4.37 36.78 -14.99
C PHE A 66 -4.65 35.28 -14.93
N ARG A 67 -3.64 34.46 -14.68
CA ARG A 67 -3.73 33.00 -14.56
C ARG A 67 -3.70 32.63 -13.09
N LYS A 68 -4.86 32.43 -12.47
CA LYS A 68 -5.00 32.09 -11.04
C LYS A 68 -4.16 30.89 -10.62
N PHE A 69 -4.07 29.85 -11.45
CA PHE A 69 -3.31 28.64 -11.16
C PHE A 69 -1.78 28.84 -11.12
N LYS A 70 -1.28 29.99 -11.58
CA LYS A 70 0.14 30.39 -11.50
C LYS A 70 0.35 31.60 -10.62
N ASP A 71 -0.73 32.20 -10.14
CA ASP A 71 -0.71 33.51 -9.48
C ASP A 71 0.10 34.56 -10.27
N ALA A 72 -0.10 34.61 -11.60
CA ALA A 72 0.75 35.37 -12.51
C ALA A 72 -0.02 35.87 -13.74
N TYR A 73 0.49 36.95 -14.32
CA TYR A 73 0.01 37.51 -15.57
C TYR A 73 0.70 36.88 -16.78
N ALA A 74 -0.01 36.77 -17.90
CA ALA A 74 0.51 36.32 -19.19
C ALA A 74 -0.08 37.17 -20.30
N LEU A 75 0.54 37.11 -21.50
CA LEU A 75 -0.03 37.77 -22.66
C LEU A 75 -1.35 37.11 -23.08
N PHE A 76 -2.35 37.94 -23.42
CA PHE A 76 -3.60 37.43 -23.99
C PHE A 76 -3.37 36.92 -25.40
N SER A 77 -3.66 35.65 -25.62
CA SER A 77 -3.33 34.95 -26.89
C SER A 77 -4.45 34.98 -27.94
N GLY A 78 -5.58 35.64 -27.66
CA GLY A 78 -6.62 35.88 -28.66
C GLY A 78 -7.67 34.75 -28.80
N SER A 79 -7.92 33.98 -27.74
CA SER A 79 -9.08 33.07 -27.73
C SER A 79 -10.36 33.80 -27.40
N ASP A 80 -11.44 33.52 -28.11
CA ASP A 80 -12.77 34.07 -27.83
C ASP A 80 -13.47 33.35 -26.67
N ILE A 81 -12.92 32.23 -26.21
CA ILE A 81 -13.48 31.40 -25.13
C ILE A 81 -12.96 31.88 -23.79
N ASN A 82 -13.85 32.34 -22.92
CA ASN A 82 -13.53 32.63 -21.52
C ASN A 82 -13.49 31.34 -20.72
N LEU A 83 -12.31 30.67 -20.70
CA LEU A 83 -12.10 29.41 -19.97
C LEU A 83 -12.39 29.52 -18.48
N GLU A 84 -12.17 30.68 -17.85
CA GLU A 84 -12.45 30.90 -16.43
C GLU A 84 -13.96 30.79 -16.17
N GLU A 85 -14.78 31.54 -16.90
CA GLU A 85 -16.23 31.55 -16.76
C GLU A 85 -16.84 30.16 -17.01
N VAL A 86 -16.40 29.51 -18.09
CA VAL A 86 -16.90 28.17 -18.44
C VAL A 86 -16.50 27.13 -17.39
N THR A 87 -15.29 27.26 -16.80
CA THR A 87 -14.84 26.37 -15.72
C THR A 87 -15.66 26.59 -14.46
N GLU A 88 -15.88 27.84 -14.03
CA GLU A 88 -16.68 28.14 -12.83
C GLU A 88 -18.14 27.65 -12.97
N LEU A 89 -18.74 27.78 -14.15
CA LEU A 89 -20.06 27.22 -14.45
C LEU A 89 -20.10 25.70 -14.35
N ASN A 90 -19.04 25.02 -14.74
CA ASN A 90 -18.96 23.57 -14.60
C ASN A 90 -18.65 23.14 -13.17
N LYS A 91 -17.83 23.89 -12.44
CA LYS A 91 -17.58 23.66 -11.00
C LYS A 91 -18.87 23.72 -10.18
N SER A 92 -19.70 24.75 -10.41
CA SER A 92 -20.97 24.91 -9.69
C SER A 92 -21.94 23.73 -9.89
N LYS A 93 -21.85 23.03 -11.03
CA LYS A 93 -22.68 21.85 -11.33
C LYS A 93 -22.22 20.56 -10.66
N ILE A 94 -20.93 20.47 -10.25
CA ILE A 94 -20.32 19.23 -9.73
C ILE A 94 -19.79 19.39 -8.30
N MET A 95 -19.87 20.59 -7.71
CA MET A 95 -19.27 20.88 -6.41
C MET A 95 -19.80 20.03 -5.24
N ASP A 96 -20.98 19.45 -5.38
CA ASP A 96 -21.62 18.60 -4.39
C ASP A 96 -21.59 17.10 -4.80
N ASP A 97 -20.98 16.78 -5.96
CA ASP A 97 -20.79 15.42 -6.43
C ASP A 97 -19.40 14.92 -6.01
N TYR A 98 -19.36 14.39 -4.79
CA TYR A 98 -18.11 13.90 -4.20
C TYR A 98 -17.50 12.74 -4.97
N ASP A 99 -18.30 11.88 -5.59
CA ASP A 99 -17.81 10.71 -6.33
C ASP A 99 -17.02 11.12 -7.57
N ILE A 100 -17.53 12.13 -8.30
CA ILE A 100 -16.82 12.73 -9.44
C ILE A 100 -15.51 13.37 -8.98
N ILE A 101 -15.53 14.13 -7.89
CA ILE A 101 -14.33 14.83 -7.38
C ILE A 101 -13.28 13.82 -6.91
N LEU A 102 -13.67 12.80 -6.14
CA LEU A 102 -12.75 11.79 -5.64
C LEU A 102 -12.18 10.89 -6.75
N SER A 103 -12.91 10.71 -7.86
CA SER A 103 -12.40 9.96 -9.02
C SER A 103 -11.18 10.61 -9.69
N GLU A 104 -10.96 11.91 -9.43
CA GLU A 104 -9.79 12.64 -9.94
C GLU A 104 -8.53 12.47 -9.10
N LEU A 105 -8.64 11.87 -7.89
CA LEU A 105 -7.50 11.66 -7.03
C LEU A 105 -6.50 10.67 -7.64
N PRO A 106 -5.22 10.99 -7.66
CA PRO A 106 -4.20 10.07 -8.13
C PRO A 106 -4.03 8.90 -7.16
N ASN A 107 -3.67 7.73 -7.70
CA ASN A 107 -3.30 6.59 -6.88
C ASN A 107 -2.01 6.89 -6.12
N LEU A 108 -2.10 6.94 -4.80
CA LEU A 108 -0.94 7.11 -3.93
C LEU A 108 -0.20 5.77 -3.77
N GLN A 109 1.13 5.85 -3.74
CA GLN A 109 1.96 4.67 -3.49
C GLN A 109 1.60 4.05 -2.13
N PRO A 110 1.53 2.72 -2.03
CA PRO A 110 1.28 2.05 -0.76
C PRO A 110 2.36 2.37 0.29
N VAL A 111 1.99 2.28 1.55
CA VAL A 111 2.90 2.47 2.69
C VAL A 111 3.50 1.13 3.09
N VAL A 112 4.82 1.08 3.20
CA VAL A 112 5.54 -0.10 3.72
C VAL A 112 5.86 0.11 5.19
N ALA A 113 5.54 -0.87 6.04
CA ALA A 113 5.90 -0.92 7.46
C ALA A 113 7.39 -1.29 7.63
N LYS A 114 8.29 -0.32 7.39
CA LYS A 114 9.74 -0.57 7.26
C LYS A 114 10.36 -1.12 8.54
N ARG A 115 10.08 -0.52 9.71
CA ARG A 115 10.63 -0.99 10.99
C ARG A 115 10.17 -2.42 11.30
N HIS A 116 8.85 -2.70 11.16
CA HIS A 116 8.31 -4.05 11.35
C HIS A 116 8.99 -5.08 10.43
N PHE A 117 9.24 -4.71 9.18
CA PHE A 117 9.98 -5.57 8.24
C PHE A 117 11.41 -5.86 8.70
N HIS A 118 12.14 -4.84 9.14
CA HIS A 118 13.51 -5.03 9.65
C HIS A 118 13.56 -5.93 10.90
N GLU A 119 12.56 -5.84 11.77
CA GLU A 119 12.50 -6.62 13.00
C GLU A 119 12.03 -8.07 12.75
N THR A 120 11.05 -8.29 11.89
CA THR A 120 10.43 -9.60 11.70
C THR A 120 10.85 -10.33 10.42
N GLY A 121 11.41 -9.64 9.43
CA GLY A 121 11.64 -10.15 8.07
C GLY A 121 10.37 -10.22 7.22
N THR A 122 9.20 -9.84 7.75
CA THR A 122 7.92 -9.92 7.04
C THR A 122 7.46 -8.56 6.55
N GLN A 123 7.44 -8.39 5.22
CA GLN A 123 6.96 -7.15 4.62
C GLN A 123 5.44 -7.00 4.78
N ARG A 124 5.01 -5.84 5.31
CA ARG A 124 3.61 -5.42 5.43
C ARG A 124 3.39 -4.15 4.63
N ILE A 125 2.38 -4.19 3.75
CA ILE A 125 2.05 -3.09 2.84
C ILE A 125 0.64 -2.64 3.15
N PHE A 126 0.42 -1.32 3.27
CA PHE A 126 -0.88 -0.71 3.50
C PHE A 126 -1.26 0.16 2.29
N GLN A 127 -2.41 -0.09 1.71
CA GLN A 127 -2.95 0.76 0.62
C GLN A 127 -3.46 2.09 1.17
N ARG A 128 -3.60 3.09 0.31
CA ARG A 128 -4.12 4.41 0.67
C ARG A 128 -5.41 4.66 -0.09
N PHE A 129 -6.44 5.06 0.65
CA PHE A 129 -7.75 5.41 0.10
C PHE A 129 -8.21 6.75 0.66
N CYS A 130 -9.04 7.46 -0.10
CA CYS A 130 -9.68 8.69 0.32
C CYS A 130 -11.20 8.55 0.13
N LEU A 131 -11.97 8.84 1.18
CA LEU A 131 -13.42 8.76 1.20
C LEU A 131 -14.01 10.03 1.80
N VAL A 132 -15.29 10.32 1.51
CA VAL A 132 -16.03 11.40 2.15
C VAL A 132 -16.89 10.84 3.27
N LEU A 133 -16.72 11.38 4.48
CA LEU A 133 -17.50 10.96 5.65
C LEU A 133 -18.89 11.63 5.66
N THR A 134 -19.80 11.10 4.87
CA THR A 134 -21.19 11.52 4.89
C THR A 134 -21.91 10.95 6.11
N ASN A 135 -21.81 9.63 6.31
CA ASN A 135 -22.40 8.93 7.44
C ASN A 135 -21.58 7.68 7.73
N VAL A 136 -21.48 7.29 9.00
CA VAL A 136 -20.64 6.19 9.47
C VAL A 136 -21.00 4.86 8.78
N LYS A 137 -22.30 4.54 8.70
CA LYS A 137 -22.77 3.27 8.10
C LYS A 137 -22.37 3.16 6.62
N LYS A 138 -22.58 4.24 5.85
CA LYS A 138 -22.21 4.25 4.42
C LYS A 138 -20.71 4.07 4.23
N VAL A 139 -19.90 4.79 5.02
CA VAL A 139 -18.42 4.67 4.93
C VAL A 139 -17.94 3.27 5.33
N VAL A 140 -18.58 2.62 6.31
CA VAL A 140 -18.26 1.21 6.64
C VAL A 140 -18.51 0.30 5.44
N GLU A 141 -19.67 0.46 4.77
CA GLU A 141 -19.98 -0.31 3.56
C GLU A 141 -18.97 -0.05 2.43
N GLU A 142 -18.56 1.22 2.26
CA GLU A 142 -17.52 1.58 1.29
C GLU A 142 -16.17 0.95 1.64
N ILE A 143 -15.72 1.02 2.90
CA ILE A 143 -14.46 0.40 3.36
C ILE A 143 -14.47 -1.12 3.13
N VAL A 144 -15.60 -1.79 3.40
CA VAL A 144 -15.74 -3.24 3.16
C VAL A 144 -15.65 -3.58 1.67
N ARG A 145 -16.13 -2.69 0.79
CA ARG A 145 -16.05 -2.86 -0.67
C ARG A 145 -14.69 -2.46 -1.27
N LEU A 146 -13.83 -1.78 -0.49
CA LEU A 146 -12.49 -1.46 -0.98
C LEU A 146 -11.76 -2.75 -1.36
N ASP A 147 -11.23 -2.78 -2.57
CA ASP A 147 -10.35 -3.88 -3.00
C ASP A 147 -8.97 -3.73 -2.34
N ILE A 148 -8.92 -4.07 -1.04
CA ILE A 148 -7.66 -4.20 -0.33
C ILE A 148 -7.03 -5.51 -0.82
N SER A 149 -6.10 -5.39 -1.77
CA SER A 149 -5.48 -6.54 -2.44
C SER A 149 -5.01 -7.59 -1.43
N ASN A 150 -5.03 -8.86 -1.82
CA ASN A 150 -4.63 -9.97 -0.94
C ASN A 150 -3.18 -9.83 -0.43
N VAL A 151 -2.33 -9.14 -1.19
CA VAL A 151 -0.93 -8.87 -0.84
C VAL A 151 -0.82 -7.80 0.25
N SER A 152 -1.84 -6.91 0.40
CA SER A 152 -1.83 -5.83 1.38
C SER A 152 -2.24 -6.30 2.75
N ALA A 153 -1.48 -5.86 3.77
CA ALA A 153 -1.76 -6.16 5.18
C ALA A 153 -2.93 -5.35 5.73
N GLY A 154 -3.23 -4.19 5.15
CA GLY A 154 -4.29 -3.29 5.58
C GLY A 154 -4.39 -2.04 4.72
N ALA A 155 -5.06 -1.01 5.23
CA ALA A 155 -5.26 0.24 4.53
C ALA A 155 -5.18 1.47 5.45
N PHE A 156 -4.75 2.59 4.87
CA PHE A 156 -4.99 3.94 5.37
C PHE A 156 -6.21 4.50 4.66
N VAL A 157 -7.20 4.93 5.41
CA VAL A 157 -8.42 5.57 4.89
C VAL A 157 -8.45 7.01 5.37
N PHE A 158 -8.18 7.92 4.45
CA PHE A 158 -8.27 9.34 4.70
C PHE A 158 -9.71 9.81 4.49
N LEU A 159 -10.27 10.50 5.49
CA LEU A 159 -11.64 10.96 5.48
C LEU A 159 -11.71 12.47 5.26
N CYS A 160 -12.51 12.87 4.27
CA CYS A 160 -12.88 14.25 4.02
C CYS A 160 -14.23 14.57 4.68
N LYS A 161 -14.34 15.75 5.27
CA LYS A 161 -15.56 16.26 5.91
C LYS A 161 -16.53 16.80 4.85
N THR A 162 -17.84 16.62 5.05
CA THR A 162 -18.86 17.28 4.24
C THR A 162 -19.04 18.76 4.66
N LYS A 163 -19.59 19.59 3.77
CA LYS A 163 -19.76 21.04 4.00
C LYS A 163 -20.62 21.38 5.22
N GLY A 164 -21.54 20.50 5.62
CA GLY A 164 -22.49 20.77 6.71
C GLY A 164 -22.05 20.31 8.10
N ASP A 165 -21.01 19.51 8.19
CA ASP A 165 -20.58 18.91 9.47
C ASP A 165 -19.75 19.92 10.29
N SER A 166 -19.99 19.96 11.61
CA SER A 166 -19.06 20.61 12.53
C SER A 166 -17.77 19.79 12.68
N GLN A 167 -16.66 20.45 13.06
CA GLN A 167 -15.40 19.70 13.29
C GLN A 167 -15.53 18.66 14.41
N LYS A 168 -16.28 18.99 15.45
CA LYS A 168 -16.50 18.11 16.60
C LYS A 168 -17.31 16.85 16.20
N ASP A 169 -18.35 17.01 15.40
CA ASP A 169 -19.17 15.88 14.93
C ASP A 169 -18.36 14.98 13.99
N PHE A 170 -17.56 15.58 13.12
CA PHE A 170 -16.66 14.86 12.24
C PHE A 170 -15.62 14.02 13.03
N ASP A 171 -14.97 14.62 14.03
CA ASP A 171 -14.01 13.93 14.89
C ASP A 171 -14.67 12.78 15.68
N ASN A 172 -15.90 12.96 16.17
CA ASN A 172 -16.68 11.92 16.83
C ASN A 172 -16.99 10.74 15.90
N LYS A 173 -17.41 11.03 14.66
CA LYS A 173 -17.64 10.00 13.63
C LYS A 173 -16.37 9.22 13.31
N ILE A 174 -15.21 9.87 13.24
CA ILE A 174 -13.90 9.20 13.05
C ILE A 174 -13.61 8.25 14.20
N LEU A 175 -13.80 8.67 15.43
CA LEU A 175 -13.60 7.83 16.61
C LEU A 175 -14.56 6.63 16.65
N GLU A 176 -15.82 6.84 16.23
CA GLU A 176 -16.79 5.75 16.10
C GLU A 176 -16.35 4.73 15.06
N LEU A 177 -15.97 5.16 13.85
CA LEU A 177 -15.46 4.30 12.79
C LEU A 177 -14.22 3.50 13.24
N SER A 178 -13.33 4.12 14.00
CA SER A 178 -12.09 3.47 14.44
C SER A 178 -12.28 2.32 15.44
N LYS A 179 -13.49 2.19 16.03
CA LYS A 179 -13.86 1.06 16.92
C LYS A 179 -14.32 -0.17 16.14
N ILE A 180 -14.67 0.00 14.88
CA ILE A 180 -15.21 -1.08 14.05
C ILE A 180 -14.07 -1.98 13.62
N LYS A 181 -14.29 -3.30 13.82
CA LYS A 181 -13.33 -4.32 13.37
C LYS A 181 -13.58 -4.67 11.91
N PHE A 182 -12.58 -4.49 11.10
CA PHE A 182 -12.55 -4.90 9.70
C PHE A 182 -11.76 -6.21 9.53
N PRO A 183 -11.97 -6.96 8.44
CA PRO A 183 -11.20 -8.18 8.14
C PRO A 183 -9.67 -7.95 8.07
N LYS A 184 -9.26 -6.77 7.61
CA LYS A 184 -7.88 -6.29 7.63
C LYS A 184 -7.81 -4.99 8.43
N PRO A 185 -6.65 -4.66 9.04
CA PRO A 185 -6.49 -3.43 9.79
C PRO A 185 -6.72 -2.20 8.90
N VAL A 186 -7.58 -1.30 9.36
CA VAL A 186 -7.91 -0.04 8.71
C VAL A 186 -7.52 1.11 9.65
N ILE A 187 -6.58 1.92 9.20
CA ILE A 187 -6.11 3.11 9.91
C ILE A 187 -6.88 4.29 9.35
N ILE A 188 -7.64 4.96 10.18
CA ILE A 188 -8.55 6.03 9.77
C ILE A 188 -7.94 7.38 10.16
N GLY A 189 -7.98 8.35 9.27
CA GLY A 189 -7.41 9.67 9.55
C GLY A 189 -8.03 10.79 8.74
N SER A 190 -7.68 12.02 9.12
CA SER A 190 -8.11 13.23 8.45
C SER A 190 -7.11 14.37 8.69
N SER A 191 -7.20 15.40 7.88
CA SER A 191 -6.47 16.67 8.04
C SER A 191 -7.45 17.85 7.97
N ILE A 192 -7.14 18.92 8.68
CA ILE A 192 -7.89 20.19 8.60
C ILE A 192 -7.67 20.91 7.27
N THR A 193 -6.58 20.59 6.55
CA THR A 193 -6.17 21.21 5.28
C THR A 193 -6.66 20.44 4.04
N TYR A 194 -7.52 19.42 4.20
CA TYR A 194 -8.01 18.60 3.10
C TYR A 194 -8.71 19.40 1.97
N LEU A 195 -9.29 20.56 2.30
CA LEU A 195 -9.97 21.42 1.32
C LEU A 195 -9.04 21.84 0.17
N GLU A 196 -7.74 21.92 0.40
CA GLU A 196 -6.79 22.32 -0.62
C GLU A 196 -6.75 21.31 -1.76
N PHE A 197 -6.48 20.02 -1.46
CA PHE A 197 -6.46 19.00 -2.50
C PHE A 197 -7.85 18.73 -3.09
N PHE A 198 -8.91 18.87 -2.28
CA PHE A 198 -10.29 18.72 -2.72
C PHE A 198 -10.67 19.79 -3.77
N ASN A 199 -10.26 21.03 -3.55
CA ASN A 199 -10.46 22.11 -4.51
C ASN A 199 -9.66 21.89 -5.80
N HIS A 200 -8.43 21.35 -5.71
CA HIS A 200 -7.65 21.00 -6.90
C HIS A 200 -8.31 19.86 -7.70
N ALA A 201 -8.86 18.84 -7.02
CA ALA A 201 -9.60 17.76 -7.67
C ALA A 201 -10.88 18.29 -8.35
N LEU A 202 -11.65 19.17 -7.69
CA LEU A 202 -12.82 19.83 -8.24
C LEU A 202 -12.46 20.65 -9.50
N GLU A 203 -11.35 21.36 -9.50
CA GLU A 203 -10.87 22.11 -10.66
C GLU A 203 -10.55 21.19 -11.83
N ILE A 204 -9.86 20.07 -11.58
CA ILE A 204 -9.54 19.06 -12.60
C ILE A 204 -10.83 18.47 -13.19
N ALA A 205 -11.79 18.08 -12.34
CA ALA A 205 -13.07 17.53 -12.79
C ALA A 205 -13.83 18.53 -13.67
N ALA A 206 -13.88 19.81 -13.26
CA ALA A 206 -14.51 20.87 -14.06
C ALA A 206 -13.80 21.08 -15.41
N LEU A 207 -12.47 21.16 -15.42
CA LEU A 207 -11.69 21.31 -16.66
C LEU A 207 -11.85 20.12 -17.62
N LYS A 208 -11.89 18.90 -17.09
CA LYS A 208 -12.18 17.71 -17.91
C LYS A 208 -13.60 17.76 -18.51
N ARG A 209 -14.57 18.20 -17.73
CA ARG A 209 -15.94 18.38 -18.20
C ARG A 209 -16.02 19.46 -19.28
N VAL A 210 -15.34 20.60 -19.09
CA VAL A 210 -15.21 21.65 -20.10
C VAL A 210 -14.64 21.08 -21.40
N LYS A 211 -13.58 20.29 -21.31
CA LYS A 211 -12.95 19.63 -22.46
C LYS A 211 -13.91 18.71 -23.22
N SER A 212 -14.79 18.00 -22.53
CA SER A 212 -15.71 17.04 -23.15
C SER A 212 -17.03 17.65 -23.64
N THR A 213 -17.46 18.81 -23.09
CA THR A 213 -18.78 19.36 -23.36
C THR A 213 -18.77 20.61 -24.23
N VAL A 214 -17.66 21.34 -24.31
CA VAL A 214 -17.55 22.60 -25.05
C VAL A 214 -16.88 22.37 -26.40
N LEU A 215 -17.69 22.07 -27.42
CA LEU A 215 -17.22 21.79 -28.80
C LEU A 215 -16.34 22.90 -29.37
N ALA A 216 -16.59 24.18 -29.03
CA ALA A 216 -15.79 25.32 -29.48
C ALA A 216 -14.30 25.22 -29.10
N ILE A 217 -13.95 24.46 -28.04
CA ILE A 217 -12.55 24.26 -27.61
C ILE A 217 -11.79 23.37 -28.60
N GLU A 218 -12.45 22.44 -29.27
CA GLU A 218 -11.78 21.56 -30.24
C GLU A 218 -11.25 22.34 -31.45
N GLY A 219 -11.97 23.40 -31.88
CA GLY A 219 -11.56 24.29 -32.97
C GLY A 219 -10.58 25.40 -32.56
N ASP A 220 -10.39 25.66 -31.25
CA ASP A 220 -9.51 26.71 -30.72
C ASP A 220 -8.22 26.15 -30.16
N ALA A 221 -7.15 26.18 -30.94
CA ALA A 221 -5.83 25.68 -30.54
C ALA A 221 -5.26 26.40 -29.30
N ILE A 222 -5.63 27.67 -29.08
CA ILE A 222 -5.16 28.47 -27.96
C ILE A 222 -5.90 28.06 -26.69
N ALA A 223 -7.23 28.00 -26.74
CA ALA A 223 -8.03 27.53 -25.61
C ALA A 223 -7.66 26.09 -25.21
N LYS A 224 -7.43 25.21 -26.18
CA LYS A 224 -6.99 23.83 -25.95
C LYS A 224 -5.62 23.75 -25.28
N LYS A 225 -4.66 24.57 -25.69
CA LYS A 225 -3.33 24.65 -25.07
C LYS A 225 -3.41 25.18 -23.65
N GLU A 226 -4.21 26.21 -23.41
CA GLU A 226 -4.45 26.78 -22.07
C GLU A 226 -5.11 25.77 -21.14
N LEU A 227 -6.17 25.10 -21.61
CA LEU A 227 -6.89 24.08 -20.83
C LEU A 227 -5.97 22.92 -20.43
N ASN A 228 -5.18 22.38 -21.38
CA ASN A 228 -4.22 21.33 -21.06
C ASN A 228 -3.12 21.80 -20.10
N GLY A 229 -2.68 23.05 -20.24
CA GLY A 229 -1.71 23.67 -19.31
C GLY A 229 -2.27 23.77 -17.87
N ARG A 230 -3.55 24.18 -17.74
CA ARG A 230 -4.26 24.22 -16.45
C ARG A 230 -4.43 22.82 -15.85
N LEU A 231 -4.87 21.85 -16.65
CA LEU A 231 -5.01 20.46 -16.20
C LEU A 231 -3.70 19.93 -15.62
N SER A 232 -2.58 20.07 -16.35
CA SER A 232 -1.28 19.59 -15.88
C SER A 232 -0.82 20.30 -14.61
N ALA A 233 -1.07 21.61 -14.48
CA ALA A 233 -0.72 22.37 -13.28
C ALA A 233 -1.52 21.91 -12.07
N TYR A 234 -2.85 21.76 -12.20
CA TYR A 234 -3.72 21.30 -11.10
C TYR A 234 -3.46 19.85 -10.74
N GLN A 235 -3.11 18.96 -11.68
CA GLN A 235 -2.69 17.58 -11.39
C GLN A 235 -1.44 17.55 -10.50
N ASN A 236 -0.44 18.38 -10.75
CA ASN A 236 0.75 18.49 -9.91
C ASN A 236 0.44 19.07 -8.52
N LEU A 237 -0.41 20.10 -8.45
CA LEU A 237 -0.85 20.69 -7.18
C LEU A 237 -1.66 19.67 -6.37
N LEU A 238 -2.55 18.94 -7.01
CA LEU A 238 -3.35 17.89 -6.38
C LEU A 238 -2.46 16.80 -5.80
N PHE A 239 -1.50 16.28 -6.57
CA PHE A 239 -0.59 15.24 -6.10
C PHE A 239 0.18 15.69 -4.86
N ASN A 240 0.76 16.89 -4.89
CA ASN A 240 1.55 17.42 -3.78
C ASN A 240 0.69 17.68 -2.54
N SER A 241 -0.46 18.34 -2.68
CA SER A 241 -1.34 18.65 -1.56
C SER A 241 -1.96 17.38 -0.95
N LEU A 242 -2.34 16.41 -1.77
CA LEU A 242 -2.84 15.12 -1.30
C LEU A 242 -1.76 14.35 -0.52
N TYR A 243 -0.54 14.29 -1.06
CA TYR A 243 0.59 13.65 -0.39
C TYR A 243 0.87 14.28 0.98
N LEU A 244 0.99 15.61 1.04
CA LEU A 244 1.23 16.34 2.29
C LEU A 244 0.10 16.14 3.31
N ASN A 245 -1.15 16.08 2.86
CA ASN A 245 -2.28 15.81 3.75
C ASN A 245 -2.22 14.40 4.36
N PHE A 246 -1.84 13.39 3.58
CA PHE A 246 -1.62 12.04 4.11
C PHE A 246 -0.46 11.96 5.10
N GLU A 247 0.67 12.64 4.83
CA GLU A 247 1.83 12.66 5.74
C GLU A 247 1.51 13.36 7.07
N ASN A 248 0.66 14.40 7.05
CA ASN A 248 0.36 15.23 8.22
C ASN A 248 -1.03 14.95 8.83
N ALA A 249 -1.72 13.90 8.41
CA ALA A 249 -3.05 13.58 8.93
C ALA A 249 -3.01 13.12 10.39
N ASN A 250 -4.10 13.40 11.10
CA ASN A 250 -4.36 12.84 12.42
C ASN A 250 -4.90 11.41 12.27
N TRP A 251 -4.07 10.42 12.50
CA TRP A 251 -4.42 9.01 12.34
C TRP A 251 -4.93 8.39 13.64
N VAL A 252 -5.94 7.52 13.51
CA VAL A 252 -6.59 6.79 14.60
C VAL A 252 -6.66 5.31 14.25
N PHE A 253 -6.35 4.44 15.19
CA PHE A 253 -6.51 2.99 15.09
C PHE A 253 -7.02 2.44 16.42
N ASN A 254 -8.00 1.53 16.41
CA ASN A 254 -8.61 0.94 17.61
C ASN A 254 -8.98 1.98 18.69
N ASN A 255 -9.63 3.08 18.28
CA ASN A 255 -10.02 4.21 19.16
C ASN A 255 -8.85 4.95 19.84
N LYS A 256 -7.62 4.75 19.37
CA LYS A 256 -6.43 5.43 19.91
C LYS A 256 -5.84 6.35 18.85
N LYS A 257 -5.61 7.61 19.19
CA LYS A 257 -4.86 8.54 18.35
C LYS A 257 -3.39 8.12 18.27
N ILE A 258 -2.87 8.03 17.06
CA ILE A 258 -1.45 7.69 16.84
C ILE A 258 -0.67 9.00 16.78
N ARG A 259 0.31 9.16 17.70
CA ARG A 259 1.14 10.38 17.82
C ARG A 259 2.39 10.34 16.92
N LEU A 260 2.35 9.64 15.82
CA LEU A 260 3.45 9.54 14.85
C LEU A 260 3.06 10.30 13.60
N SER A 261 3.98 11.02 13.01
CA SER A 261 3.76 11.78 11.78
C SER A 261 4.06 10.98 10.52
N ASN A 262 4.95 10.00 10.57
CA ASN A 262 5.36 9.24 9.39
C ASN A 262 4.47 8.02 9.18
N PRO A 263 3.75 7.89 8.05
CA PRO A 263 2.89 6.75 7.74
C PRO A 263 3.58 5.39 7.84
N SER A 264 4.85 5.27 7.47
CA SER A 264 5.62 4.02 7.59
C SER A 264 5.82 3.60 9.06
N SER A 265 6.04 4.57 9.96
CA SER A 265 6.13 4.31 11.40
C SER A 265 4.78 3.92 11.98
N ILE A 266 3.69 4.56 11.53
CA ILE A 266 2.32 4.21 11.89
C ILE A 266 2.00 2.78 11.43
N ALA A 267 2.26 2.47 10.17
CA ALA A 267 2.06 1.13 9.62
C ALA A 267 2.85 0.06 10.40
N SER A 268 4.08 0.38 10.83
CA SER A 268 4.89 -0.53 11.64
C SER A 268 4.27 -0.77 13.01
N THR A 269 3.84 0.29 13.71
CA THR A 269 3.20 0.17 15.04
C THR A 269 1.90 -0.60 14.98
N VAL A 270 1.06 -0.35 13.96
CA VAL A 270 -0.18 -1.13 13.75
C VAL A 270 0.13 -2.58 13.40
N SER A 271 1.18 -2.81 12.60
CA SER A 271 1.61 -4.19 12.28
C SER A 271 2.07 -4.95 13.50
N ASP A 272 2.80 -4.33 14.43
CA ASP A 272 3.24 -4.96 15.70
C ASP A 272 2.04 -5.29 16.59
N GLU A 273 1.04 -4.41 16.66
CA GLU A 273 -0.18 -4.66 17.44
C GLU A 273 -1.02 -5.80 16.86
N VAL A 274 -1.23 -5.78 15.55
CA VAL A 274 -2.14 -6.72 14.86
C VAL A 274 -1.49 -8.08 14.62
N PHE A 275 -0.23 -8.10 14.26
CA PHE A 275 0.54 -9.30 13.90
C PHE A 275 1.60 -9.65 14.96
N HIS A 276 1.25 -9.49 16.23
CA HIS A 276 2.17 -9.67 17.37
C HIS A 276 2.73 -11.10 17.50
N ALA A 277 2.08 -12.10 16.89
CA ALA A 277 2.54 -13.49 16.87
C ALA A 277 3.32 -13.85 15.60
N THR A 278 3.70 -12.88 14.77
CA THR A 278 4.52 -13.12 13.57
C THR A 278 5.89 -13.69 13.96
N PRO A 279 6.31 -14.84 13.39
CA PRO A 279 7.64 -15.37 13.66
C PRO A 279 8.72 -14.49 13.02
N ILE A 280 9.84 -14.33 13.72
CA ILE A 280 11.01 -13.59 13.21
C ILE A 280 11.77 -14.51 12.25
N ILE A 281 11.69 -14.23 10.94
CA ILE A 281 12.33 -15.02 9.89
C ILE A 281 12.99 -14.06 8.88
N GLN A 282 14.31 -13.93 8.97
CA GLN A 282 15.09 -13.03 8.10
C GLN A 282 15.52 -13.79 6.82
N ASN A 283 14.53 -14.04 5.94
CA ASN A 283 14.79 -14.65 4.64
C ASN A 283 13.81 -14.13 3.57
N GLU A 284 14.25 -13.16 2.77
CA GLU A 284 13.44 -12.56 1.73
C GLU A 284 13.10 -13.49 0.56
N LEU A 285 13.81 -14.61 0.40
CA LEU A 285 13.54 -15.55 -0.69
C LEU A 285 12.23 -16.30 -0.49
N VAL A 286 11.88 -16.63 0.77
CA VAL A 286 10.71 -17.45 1.10
C VAL A 286 9.64 -16.70 1.88
N VAL A 287 9.97 -15.60 2.58
CA VAL A 287 8.97 -14.80 3.33
C VAL A 287 8.23 -13.86 2.36
N ARG A 288 7.51 -14.46 1.41
CA ARG A 288 6.72 -13.80 0.36
C ARG A 288 5.41 -14.53 0.12
N ASP A 289 4.42 -13.83 -0.43
CA ASP A 289 3.14 -14.45 -0.81
C ASP A 289 3.28 -15.27 -2.11
N LYS A 290 4.20 -14.88 -3.01
CA LYS A 290 4.50 -15.60 -4.25
C LYS A 290 6.01 -15.76 -4.41
N LEU A 291 6.46 -17.00 -4.52
CA LEU A 291 7.86 -17.32 -4.74
C LEU A 291 8.24 -17.17 -6.23
N SER A 292 9.49 -16.79 -6.50
CA SER A 292 10.07 -16.92 -7.83
C SER A 292 10.33 -18.41 -8.15
N ALA A 293 10.49 -18.76 -9.42
CA ALA A 293 10.78 -20.13 -9.83
C ALA A 293 12.04 -20.70 -9.12
N MET A 294 13.09 -19.89 -9.00
CA MET A 294 14.31 -20.26 -8.28
C MET A 294 14.07 -20.48 -6.79
N SER A 295 13.33 -19.57 -6.12
CA SER A 295 12.99 -19.71 -4.70
C SER A 295 12.08 -20.93 -4.47
N MET A 296 11.16 -21.22 -5.37
CA MET A 296 10.30 -22.38 -5.32
C MET A 296 11.11 -23.68 -5.44
N GLY A 297 12.01 -23.76 -6.42
CA GLY A 297 12.91 -24.92 -6.58
C GLY A 297 13.79 -25.15 -5.35
N GLY A 298 14.38 -24.09 -4.79
CA GLY A 298 15.15 -24.20 -3.54
C GLY A 298 14.30 -24.64 -2.35
N ALA A 299 13.07 -24.11 -2.22
CA ALA A 299 12.17 -24.46 -1.13
C ALA A 299 11.69 -25.92 -1.22
N THR A 300 11.30 -26.41 -2.40
CA THR A 300 10.89 -27.81 -2.61
C THR A 300 12.04 -28.78 -2.41
N SER A 301 13.25 -28.45 -2.88
CA SER A 301 14.47 -29.23 -2.62
C SER A 301 14.79 -29.30 -1.12
N LEU A 302 14.67 -28.19 -0.39
CA LEU A 302 14.86 -28.17 1.06
C LEU A 302 13.86 -29.08 1.78
N ILE A 303 12.58 -29.03 1.40
CA ILE A 303 11.53 -29.88 1.97
C ILE A 303 11.89 -31.35 1.81
N GLN A 304 12.30 -31.79 0.63
CA GLN A 304 12.73 -33.17 0.39
C GLN A 304 13.92 -33.57 1.28
N LYS A 305 14.92 -32.69 1.41
CA LYS A 305 16.10 -32.94 2.26
C LYS A 305 15.78 -33.01 3.74
N ILE A 306 14.80 -32.21 4.22
CA ILE A 306 14.30 -32.27 5.61
C ILE A 306 13.76 -33.69 5.92
N PHE A 307 13.07 -34.31 4.97
CA PHE A 307 12.55 -35.66 5.17
C PHE A 307 13.60 -36.76 5.00
N ASN A 308 14.32 -36.72 3.88
CA ASN A 308 15.15 -37.85 3.43
C ASN A 308 16.56 -37.83 4.02
N SER A 309 17.06 -36.66 4.46
CA SER A 309 18.45 -36.45 4.84
C SER A 309 18.60 -35.80 6.22
N SER A 310 17.57 -35.85 7.06
CA SER A 310 17.56 -35.18 8.39
C SER A 310 18.64 -35.71 9.35
N HIS A 311 19.12 -36.95 9.16
CA HIS A 311 20.21 -37.55 9.95
C HIS A 311 21.59 -37.03 9.57
N LEU A 312 21.73 -36.39 8.39
CA LEU A 312 23.01 -35.92 7.87
C LEU A 312 23.32 -34.48 8.28
N LYS A 313 24.58 -34.19 8.54
CA LYS A 313 25.06 -32.82 8.75
C LYS A 313 24.66 -31.94 7.56
N ASN A 314 24.08 -30.75 7.85
CA ASN A 314 23.57 -29.81 6.85
C ASN A 314 22.61 -30.48 5.83
N LEU A 315 21.86 -31.50 6.23
CA LEU A 315 20.95 -32.28 5.37
C LEU A 315 21.65 -32.90 4.15
N GLY A 316 22.94 -33.27 4.28
CA GLY A 316 23.73 -33.83 3.20
C GLY A 316 24.07 -32.88 2.06
N MET A 317 23.86 -31.55 2.25
CA MET A 317 24.18 -30.56 1.22
C MET A 317 25.69 -30.30 1.16
N GLU A 318 26.24 -30.38 -0.05
CA GLU A 318 27.60 -30.01 -0.37
C GLU A 318 27.62 -28.72 -1.21
N GLY A 319 28.65 -27.91 -1.04
CA GLY A 319 28.76 -26.62 -1.71
C GLY A 319 27.69 -25.59 -1.24
N HIS A 320 27.18 -24.81 -2.20
CA HIS A 320 26.17 -23.75 -1.93
C HIS A 320 24.97 -23.86 -2.89
N PRO A 321 24.18 -24.94 -2.83
CA PRO A 321 22.96 -25.03 -3.64
C PRO A 321 21.93 -24.00 -3.18
N SER A 322 20.90 -23.73 -3.99
CA SER A 322 19.90 -22.68 -3.75
C SER A 322 19.16 -22.82 -2.42
N GLU A 323 18.88 -24.05 -1.98
CA GLU A 323 18.23 -24.37 -0.71
C GLU A 323 19.12 -24.12 0.53
N PHE A 324 20.45 -24.10 0.34
CA PHE A 324 21.39 -23.94 1.47
C PHE A 324 21.25 -22.59 2.16
N GLY A 325 20.99 -21.52 1.39
CA GLY A 325 20.70 -20.19 1.97
C GLY A 325 19.46 -20.17 2.85
N ILE A 326 18.40 -20.88 2.43
CA ILE A 326 17.16 -21.03 3.20
C ILE A 326 17.42 -21.86 4.47
N TYR A 327 18.14 -22.98 4.34
CA TYR A 327 18.56 -23.82 5.48
C TYR A 327 19.37 -23.02 6.51
N LEU A 328 20.35 -22.24 6.09
CA LEU A 328 21.19 -21.46 7.00
C LEU A 328 20.37 -20.44 7.80
N SER A 329 19.56 -19.64 7.11
CA SER A 329 18.82 -18.54 7.74
C SER A 329 17.65 -19.02 8.60
N LEU A 330 16.90 -20.03 8.17
CA LEU A 330 15.70 -20.49 8.86
C LEU A 330 15.98 -21.60 9.87
N ILE A 331 16.83 -22.59 9.52
CA ILE A 331 16.99 -23.81 10.29
C ILE A 331 18.24 -23.73 11.19
N LYS A 332 19.40 -23.50 10.59
CA LYS A 332 20.69 -23.53 11.32
C LYS A 332 20.84 -22.36 12.30
N THR A 333 20.53 -21.14 11.87
CA THR A 333 20.60 -19.95 12.72
C THR A 333 19.69 -20.07 13.95
N ASN A 334 18.53 -20.69 13.78
CA ASN A 334 17.55 -20.91 14.85
C ASN A 334 17.81 -22.19 15.67
N ASN A 335 18.85 -22.95 15.35
CA ASN A 335 19.22 -24.17 16.06
C ASN A 335 18.11 -25.25 16.06
N LEU A 336 17.40 -25.37 14.93
CA LEU A 336 16.32 -26.33 14.74
C LEU A 336 16.82 -27.70 14.31
N HIS A 337 18.02 -27.80 13.71
CA HIS A 337 18.67 -29.02 13.27
C HIS A 337 19.98 -29.17 14.05
N VAL A 338 20.05 -30.12 14.95
CA VAL A 338 21.09 -30.27 15.96
C VAL A 338 21.75 -31.64 15.92
N LYS A 339 23.01 -31.71 16.34
CA LYS A 339 23.75 -33.00 16.45
C LYS A 339 23.23 -33.79 17.66
N LYS A 340 23.01 -35.10 17.46
CA LYS A 340 22.61 -36.07 18.49
C LYS A 340 23.42 -37.35 18.29
N GLY A 341 24.39 -37.58 19.16
CA GLY A 341 25.36 -38.66 18.96
C GLY A 341 26.19 -38.43 17.70
N ASP A 342 26.21 -39.40 16.80
CA ASP A 342 26.89 -39.30 15.50
C ASP A 342 25.99 -38.71 14.40
N ASP A 343 24.67 -38.69 14.59
CA ASP A 343 23.66 -38.21 13.68
C ASP A 343 23.17 -36.78 13.99
N TYR A 344 22.24 -36.31 13.18
CA TYR A 344 21.52 -35.03 13.36
C TYR A 344 20.02 -35.30 13.47
N GLU A 345 19.33 -34.43 14.22
CA GLU A 345 17.87 -34.49 14.34
C GLU A 345 17.26 -33.07 14.35
N PHE A 346 15.99 -32.98 13.99
CA PHE A 346 15.19 -31.76 14.17
C PHE A 346 14.66 -31.69 15.61
N SER A 347 14.85 -30.54 16.27
CA SER A 347 14.43 -30.36 17.66
C SER A 347 14.02 -28.91 17.93
N ILE A 348 12.91 -28.71 18.61
CA ILE A 348 12.46 -27.40 19.09
C ILE A 348 13.08 -27.00 20.43
N LYS A 349 13.60 -27.97 21.20
CA LYS A 349 14.07 -27.75 22.58
C LYS A 349 15.15 -26.67 22.66
N ASN A 350 16.10 -26.73 21.73
CA ASN A 350 17.25 -25.82 21.68
C ASN A 350 17.05 -24.65 20.71
N CYS A 351 15.84 -24.45 20.20
CA CYS A 351 15.56 -23.34 19.28
C CYS A 351 15.85 -22.00 19.95
N LYS A 352 16.60 -21.13 19.28
CA LYS A 352 16.96 -19.79 19.78
C LYS A 352 15.84 -18.76 19.59
N ASN A 353 14.88 -19.07 18.73
CA ASN A 353 13.79 -18.18 18.32
C ASN A 353 12.50 -18.54 19.06
N ASN A 354 12.15 -17.75 20.07
CA ASN A 354 10.94 -17.97 20.86
C ASN A 354 9.65 -17.85 20.04
N SER A 355 9.63 -17.01 19.00
CA SER A 355 8.45 -16.90 18.14
C SER A 355 8.19 -18.18 17.32
N LEU A 356 9.24 -18.90 16.93
CA LEU A 356 9.11 -20.21 16.29
C LEU A 356 8.67 -21.30 17.28
N LYS A 357 9.09 -21.23 18.55
CA LYS A 357 8.59 -22.14 19.59
C LYS A 357 7.10 -21.96 19.81
N ASN A 358 6.65 -20.72 19.97
CA ASN A 358 5.23 -20.41 20.16
C ASN A 358 4.40 -20.86 18.93
N LEU A 359 4.94 -20.70 17.73
CA LEU A 359 4.29 -21.13 16.52
C LEU A 359 4.16 -22.66 16.45
N TYR A 360 5.20 -23.41 16.87
CA TYR A 360 5.16 -24.86 16.95
C TYR A 360 4.15 -25.35 17.99
N GLU A 361 4.05 -24.70 19.13
CA GLU A 361 3.04 -25.01 20.16
C GLU A 361 1.63 -24.80 19.64
N GLU A 362 1.39 -23.71 18.92
CA GLU A 362 0.08 -23.45 18.28
C GLU A 362 -0.23 -24.46 17.19
N PHE A 363 0.76 -24.85 16.37
CA PHE A 363 0.60 -25.96 15.40
C PHE A 363 0.17 -27.25 16.09
N LEU A 364 0.86 -27.64 17.17
CA LEU A 364 0.50 -28.82 17.95
C LEU A 364 -0.91 -28.74 18.55
N LYS A 365 -1.29 -27.58 19.02
CA LYS A 365 -2.63 -27.35 19.60
C LYS A 365 -3.73 -27.51 18.54
N LEU A 366 -3.52 -27.01 17.32
CA LEU A 366 -4.45 -27.19 16.20
C LEU A 366 -4.67 -28.66 15.88
N ILE A 367 -3.59 -29.44 15.70
CA ILE A 367 -3.71 -30.84 15.29
C ILE A 367 -4.17 -31.75 16.43
N LYS A 368 -3.82 -31.47 17.69
CA LYS A 368 -4.29 -32.21 18.87
C LYS A 368 -5.74 -31.94 19.22
N GLY A 369 -6.23 -30.73 18.92
CA GLY A 369 -7.61 -30.32 19.18
C GLY A 369 -8.64 -30.95 18.24
N SER A 370 -8.18 -31.57 17.13
CA SER A 370 -9.05 -32.22 16.15
C SER A 370 -9.06 -33.73 16.34
N LYS A 371 -10.26 -34.35 16.24
CA LYS A 371 -10.44 -35.80 16.18
C LYS A 371 -10.24 -36.35 14.75
N GLU A 372 -10.40 -35.51 13.76
CA GLU A 372 -10.25 -35.80 12.33
C GLU A 372 -8.95 -35.23 11.80
N PRO A 373 -8.37 -35.79 10.72
CA PRO A 373 -7.21 -35.23 10.07
C PRO A 373 -7.47 -33.78 9.60
N VAL A 374 -6.61 -32.85 10.00
CA VAL A 374 -6.73 -31.43 9.67
C VAL A 374 -6.20 -31.18 8.27
N VAL A 375 -6.98 -30.54 7.41
CA VAL A 375 -6.56 -30.16 6.05
C VAL A 375 -5.44 -29.12 6.13
N LEU A 376 -4.38 -29.32 5.36
CA LEU A 376 -3.21 -28.45 5.40
C LEU A 376 -3.53 -27.00 4.99
N ASN A 377 -4.45 -26.83 4.05
CA ASN A 377 -4.93 -25.51 3.64
C ASN A 377 -5.58 -24.73 4.80
N ASP A 378 -6.27 -25.41 5.71
CA ASP A 378 -6.88 -24.78 6.90
C ASP A 378 -5.80 -24.32 7.88
N ILE A 379 -4.71 -25.09 8.03
CA ILE A 379 -3.54 -24.72 8.82
C ILE A 379 -2.87 -23.48 8.20
N TYR A 380 -2.71 -23.44 6.88
CA TYR A 380 -2.15 -22.28 6.18
C TYR A 380 -3.04 -21.05 6.34
N ASN A 381 -4.34 -21.19 6.21
CA ASN A 381 -5.31 -20.12 6.43
C ASN A 381 -5.31 -19.59 7.86
N HIS A 382 -5.12 -20.46 8.86
CA HIS A 382 -4.96 -20.03 10.25
C HIS A 382 -3.70 -19.18 10.45
N PHE A 383 -2.55 -19.66 9.98
CA PHE A 383 -1.28 -18.97 10.17
C PHE A 383 -1.05 -17.75 9.25
N SER A 384 -1.75 -17.67 8.12
CA SER A 384 -1.68 -16.48 7.25
C SER A 384 -2.53 -15.31 7.75
N LYS A 385 -3.48 -15.53 8.64
CA LYS A 385 -4.33 -14.49 9.25
C LYS A 385 -3.72 -13.92 10.52
N GLN A 386 -4.35 -12.88 11.05
CA GLN A 386 -4.06 -12.33 12.37
C GLN A 386 -4.25 -13.41 13.45
N PRO A 387 -3.40 -13.48 14.49
CA PRO A 387 -2.31 -12.56 14.82
C PRO A 387 -0.95 -12.93 14.18
N PHE A 388 -0.85 -14.02 13.42
CA PHE A 388 0.42 -14.55 12.87
C PHE A 388 0.82 -13.83 11.58
N GLY A 389 -0.07 -13.82 10.57
CA GLY A 389 0.16 -13.18 9.29
C GLY A 389 1.38 -13.69 8.54
N ILE A 390 1.65 -14.99 8.61
CA ILE A 390 2.81 -15.62 7.97
C ILE A 390 2.60 -15.65 6.46
N LYS A 391 3.64 -15.36 5.72
CA LYS A 391 3.62 -15.40 4.26
C LYS A 391 3.52 -16.84 3.73
N ILE A 392 2.70 -17.03 2.69
CA ILE A 392 2.40 -18.37 2.15
C ILE A 392 3.67 -19.09 1.69
N GLY A 393 4.64 -18.36 1.16
CA GLY A 393 5.87 -18.97 0.64
C GLY A 393 6.74 -19.69 1.69
N VAL A 394 6.67 -19.31 2.97
CA VAL A 394 7.45 -19.97 4.03
C VAL A 394 6.66 -21.04 4.80
N LEU A 395 5.31 -21.01 4.71
CA LEU A 395 4.45 -21.94 5.45
C LEU A 395 4.76 -23.43 5.18
N PRO A 396 4.89 -23.89 3.91
CA PRO A 396 5.20 -25.30 3.63
C PRO A 396 6.49 -25.76 4.30
N ILE A 397 7.52 -24.93 4.32
CA ILE A 397 8.81 -25.25 4.95
C ILE A 397 8.64 -25.36 6.47
N LEU A 398 7.96 -24.39 7.11
CA LEU A 398 7.71 -24.39 8.55
C LEU A 398 6.92 -25.64 8.99
N ILE A 399 5.83 -25.94 8.28
CA ILE A 399 4.99 -27.10 8.58
C ILE A 399 5.77 -28.40 8.39
N THR A 400 6.62 -28.48 7.36
CA THR A 400 7.51 -29.62 7.16
C THR A 400 8.48 -29.80 8.34
N ILE A 401 9.10 -28.72 8.82
CA ILE A 401 9.98 -28.74 9.99
C ILE A 401 9.19 -29.20 11.23
N PHE A 402 8.00 -28.65 11.45
CA PHE A 402 7.17 -29.01 12.60
C PHE A 402 6.69 -30.45 12.57
N PHE A 403 6.32 -30.94 11.38
CA PHE A 403 6.01 -32.33 11.17
C PHE A 403 7.21 -33.23 11.51
N LYS A 404 8.41 -32.88 11.01
CA LYS A 404 9.64 -33.65 11.28
C LYS A 404 10.03 -33.64 12.76
N ILE A 405 9.86 -32.53 13.48
CA ILE A 405 10.04 -32.46 14.93
C ILE A 405 9.04 -33.37 15.67
N SER A 406 7.81 -33.51 15.12
CA SER A 406 6.74 -34.33 15.67
C SER A 406 6.70 -35.75 15.10
N GLU A 407 7.77 -36.19 14.44
CA GLU A 407 7.86 -37.52 13.83
C GLU A 407 7.55 -38.64 14.87
N GLY A 408 6.69 -39.57 14.47
CA GLY A 408 6.18 -40.60 15.37
C GLY A 408 4.91 -40.24 16.16
N THR A 409 4.52 -38.95 16.18
CA THR A 409 3.27 -38.49 16.79
C THR A 409 2.32 -37.82 15.81
N CYS A 410 2.73 -37.64 14.56
CA CYS A 410 1.94 -37.07 13.49
C CYS A 410 1.99 -37.98 12.25
N ALA A 411 0.87 -38.06 11.54
CA ALA A 411 0.75 -38.73 10.25
C ALA A 411 0.30 -37.73 9.19
N LEU A 412 0.89 -37.84 7.98
CA LEU A 412 0.49 -37.06 6.82
C LEU A 412 -0.27 -37.95 5.86
N TYR A 413 -1.42 -37.52 5.42
CA TYR A 413 -2.25 -38.19 4.44
C TYR A 413 -2.33 -37.38 3.16
N ASN A 414 -2.31 -38.09 2.03
CA ASN A 414 -2.53 -37.52 0.71
C ASN A 414 -3.84 -38.05 0.13
N LYS A 415 -4.65 -37.15 -0.42
CA LYS A 415 -5.89 -37.49 -1.13
C LYS A 415 -5.60 -37.47 -2.64
N ASP A 416 -5.90 -38.60 -3.30
CA ASP A 416 -5.76 -38.71 -4.75
C ASP A 416 -6.92 -38.02 -5.50
N GLU A 417 -6.84 -37.97 -6.83
CA GLU A 417 -7.88 -37.38 -7.69
C GLU A 417 -9.24 -38.11 -7.59
N GLN A 418 -9.26 -39.38 -7.16
CA GLN A 418 -10.45 -40.19 -6.94
C GLN A 418 -11.00 -40.04 -5.52
N GLY A 419 -10.40 -39.18 -4.69
CA GLY A 419 -10.85 -38.92 -3.33
C GLY A 419 -10.36 -39.94 -2.30
N ARG A 420 -9.51 -40.90 -2.65
CA ARG A 420 -8.97 -41.91 -1.73
C ARG A 420 -7.82 -41.32 -0.93
N GLU A 421 -7.81 -41.60 0.36
CA GLU A 421 -6.76 -41.13 1.28
C GLU A 421 -5.74 -42.23 1.50
N SER A 422 -4.45 -41.88 1.38
CA SER A 422 -3.31 -42.77 1.65
C SER A 422 -2.32 -42.10 2.57
N LEU A 423 -1.69 -42.88 3.45
CA LEU A 423 -0.60 -42.41 4.29
C LEU A 423 0.63 -42.08 3.41
N VAL A 424 1.22 -40.91 3.63
CA VAL A 424 2.47 -40.54 2.96
C VAL A 424 3.63 -41.16 3.71
N THR A 425 4.24 -42.19 3.12
CA THR A 425 5.39 -42.91 3.66
C THR A 425 6.72 -42.43 3.07
N GLU A 426 6.66 -41.85 1.87
CA GLU A 426 7.83 -41.33 1.17
C GLU A 426 7.58 -39.86 0.74
N PHE A 427 8.59 -39.02 0.89
CA PHE A 427 8.56 -37.63 0.46
C PHE A 427 9.33 -37.47 -0.85
N ASP A 428 8.59 -37.56 -1.94
CA ASP A 428 9.09 -37.30 -3.29
C ASP A 428 8.87 -35.82 -3.69
N GLN A 429 9.32 -35.48 -4.88
CA GLN A 429 9.13 -34.13 -5.42
C GLN A 429 7.65 -33.76 -5.57
N ARG A 430 6.78 -34.72 -5.87
CA ARG A 430 5.35 -34.48 -6.05
C ARG A 430 4.69 -34.06 -4.73
N ILE A 431 5.06 -34.66 -3.62
CA ILE A 431 4.56 -34.27 -2.30
C ILE A 431 5.07 -32.88 -1.93
N ALA A 432 6.36 -32.57 -2.18
CA ALA A 432 6.91 -31.24 -1.94
C ALA A 432 6.21 -30.14 -2.77
N GLU A 433 5.88 -30.42 -4.02
CA GLU A 433 5.12 -29.50 -4.88
C GLU A 433 3.66 -29.35 -4.42
N ARG A 434 3.00 -30.45 -3.98
CA ARG A 434 1.62 -30.40 -3.44
C ARG A 434 1.51 -29.55 -2.18
N LEU A 435 2.52 -29.51 -1.32
CA LEU A 435 2.56 -28.62 -0.16
C LEU A 435 2.38 -27.13 -0.57
N TYR A 436 2.82 -26.76 -1.77
CA TYR A 436 2.68 -25.40 -2.30
C TYR A 436 1.44 -25.19 -3.15
N HIS A 437 1.10 -26.16 -4.01
CA HIS A 437 0.10 -25.95 -5.07
C HIS A 437 -1.25 -26.58 -4.78
N LEU A 438 -1.29 -27.64 -3.97
CA LEU A 438 -2.51 -28.41 -3.66
C LEU A 438 -2.61 -28.76 -2.16
N PRO A 439 -2.43 -27.79 -1.24
CA PRO A 439 -2.45 -28.06 0.20
C PRO A 439 -3.81 -28.61 0.69
N GLU A 440 -4.89 -28.41 -0.05
CA GLU A 440 -6.22 -28.98 0.24
C GLU A 440 -6.28 -30.49 0.05
N THR A 441 -5.31 -31.09 -0.69
CA THR A 441 -5.22 -32.54 -0.88
C THR A 441 -4.44 -33.23 0.23
N LEU A 442 -3.78 -32.48 1.09
CA LEU A 442 -2.93 -32.99 2.16
C LEU A 442 -3.60 -32.76 3.52
N LYS A 443 -3.50 -33.76 4.41
CA LYS A 443 -4.05 -33.67 5.76
C LYS A 443 -3.03 -34.15 6.78
N ILE A 444 -3.00 -33.50 7.95
CA ILE A 444 -2.17 -33.90 9.08
C ILE A 444 -3.05 -34.37 10.23
N MET A 445 -2.70 -35.50 10.84
CA MET A 445 -3.38 -36.05 12.01
C MET A 445 -2.37 -36.24 13.15
N PHE A 446 -2.76 -35.86 14.34
CA PHE A 446 -2.04 -36.22 15.54
C PHE A 446 -2.37 -37.67 15.94
N VAL A 447 -1.37 -38.51 16.02
CA VAL A 447 -1.51 -39.93 16.35
C VAL A 447 -0.91 -40.16 17.74
N LYS A 448 -1.79 -40.37 18.72
CA LYS A 448 -1.36 -40.73 20.07
C LYS A 448 -1.10 -42.24 20.12
N ILE A 449 0.18 -42.61 20.13
CA ILE A 449 0.57 -44.00 20.27
C ILE A 449 0.90 -44.24 21.72
N GLU A 450 0.06 -45.00 22.44
CA GLU A 450 0.25 -45.33 23.87
C GLU A 450 0.22 -46.82 24.11
N GLY A 451 0.83 -47.26 25.21
CA GLY A 451 0.74 -48.62 25.72
C GLY A 451 1.59 -49.65 24.89
N GLU A 452 1.00 -50.80 24.60
CA GLU A 452 1.64 -51.89 23.91
C GLU A 452 2.12 -51.53 22.49
N LYS A 453 1.37 -50.66 21.80
CA LYS A 453 1.75 -50.18 20.45
C LYS A 453 3.06 -49.37 20.46
N GLN A 454 3.33 -48.63 21.51
CA GLN A 454 4.59 -47.89 21.68
C GLN A 454 5.75 -48.88 21.91
N LYS A 455 5.57 -49.93 22.70
CA LYS A 455 6.58 -50.94 22.92
C LYS A 455 6.96 -51.67 21.65
N ILE A 456 5.97 -52.03 20.83
CA ILE A 456 6.17 -52.70 19.54
C ILE A 456 6.97 -51.76 18.59
N LEU A 457 6.62 -50.50 18.50
CA LEU A 457 7.35 -49.52 17.67
C LEU A 457 8.80 -49.30 18.16
N ASP A 458 9.00 -49.28 19.47
CA ASP A 458 10.35 -49.14 20.03
C ASP A 458 11.22 -50.38 19.81
N GLU A 459 10.63 -51.56 19.70
CA GLU A 459 11.32 -52.81 19.32
C GLU A 459 11.65 -52.86 17.82
N PHE A 460 10.78 -52.33 16.94
CA PHE A 460 11.08 -52.18 15.51
C PHE A 460 12.12 -51.11 15.16
N LYS A 461 12.38 -50.18 16.06
CA LYS A 461 13.41 -49.16 15.92
C LYS A 461 14.81 -49.57 16.42
N LYS A 462 14.89 -50.70 17.09
CA LYS A 462 16.19 -51.32 17.50
C LYS A 462 16.73 -52.17 16.38
#